data_aaed710172ae0175f61a5cd69f3dfd9f
#
_entry.id   aaed710172ae0175f61a5cd69f3dfd9f
#
_cell.length_a   1.000
_cell.length_b   1.000
_cell.length_c   1.000
_cell.angle_alpha   90.00
_cell.angle_beta   90.00
_cell.angle_gamma   90.00
#
_symmetry.space_group_name_H-M   'P 1'
#
loop_
_entity.id
_entity.type
_entity.pdbx_description
1 polymer ?
#
loop_
_entity_poly.entity_id
_entity_poly.type
_entity_poly.pdbx_seq_one_letter_code
_entity_poly.pdbx_strand_id
1 'polypeptide(L)'
;MSKITELVYPLILLTVFSLLFLFGLGNSIVIDYDEGVYAEVSREMYLETEPVIPKLNGEEFFEKPPMLYWAQMFGYKLFGINALGARFFNALCGLATVMIVFFSARIPLGNRTAFNCALILGSSFLFVYLSRVAMTDMVLTMFLTITLVLS
;
A
#
# COMPACT_ATOMS: atom_id res chain seq x y z
N MET A 1 17.23 -23.17 16.74
CA MET A 1 16.14 -23.05 15.73
C MET A 1 16.77 -23.27 14.38
N SER A 2 16.16 -24.07 13.51
CA SER A 2 16.76 -24.37 12.20
C SER A 2 16.69 -23.14 11.28
N LYS A 3 17.72 -22.94 10.43
CA LYS A 3 17.75 -21.91 9.39
C LYS A 3 16.50 -21.95 8.46
N ILE A 4 15.87 -23.11 8.39
CA ILE A 4 14.62 -23.35 7.64
C ILE A 4 13.48 -22.53 8.23
N THR A 5 13.32 -22.46 9.56
CA THR A 5 12.22 -21.72 10.20
C THR A 5 12.35 -20.19 10.01
N GLU A 6 13.57 -19.68 9.87
CA GLU A 6 13.82 -18.27 9.64
C GLU A 6 13.34 -17.79 8.27
N LEU A 7 13.35 -18.69 7.29
CA LEU A 7 12.94 -18.37 5.91
C LEU A 7 11.44 -18.68 5.67
N VAL A 8 10.89 -19.68 6.34
CA VAL A 8 9.52 -20.15 6.13
C VAL A 8 8.48 -19.09 6.53
N TYR A 9 8.63 -18.47 7.71
CA TYR A 9 7.68 -17.46 8.18
C TYR A 9 7.53 -16.24 7.25
N PRO A 10 8.62 -15.56 6.84
CA PRO A 10 8.48 -14.43 5.93
C PRO A 10 7.97 -14.85 4.55
N LEU A 11 8.29 -16.04 4.05
CA LEU A 11 7.76 -16.54 2.79
C LEU A 11 6.24 -16.80 2.86
N ILE A 12 5.74 -17.36 3.96
CA ILE A 12 4.30 -17.54 4.16
C ILE A 12 3.59 -16.19 4.18
N LEU A 13 4.10 -15.22 4.98
CA LEU A 13 3.52 -13.88 5.04
C LEU A 13 3.52 -13.20 3.66
N LEU A 14 4.66 -13.24 2.97
CA LEU A 14 4.79 -12.66 1.64
C LEU A 14 3.78 -13.27 0.66
N THR A 15 3.67 -14.60 0.63
CA THR A 15 2.75 -15.28 -0.30
C THR A 15 1.29 -14.99 0.04
N VAL A 16 0.91 -15.16 1.32
CA VAL A 16 -0.49 -14.99 1.76
C VAL A 16 -0.94 -13.54 1.53
N PHE A 17 -0.14 -12.54 1.95
CA PHE A 17 -0.54 -11.15 1.83
C PHE A 17 -0.37 -10.58 0.42
N SER A 18 0.55 -11.09 -0.40
CA SER A 18 0.56 -10.79 -1.84
C SER A 18 -0.72 -11.26 -2.51
N LEU A 19 -1.17 -12.48 -2.24
CA LEU A 19 -2.45 -12.98 -2.76
C LEU A 19 -3.62 -12.15 -2.22
N LEU A 20 -3.66 -11.85 -0.92
CA LEU A 20 -4.77 -11.12 -0.30
C LEU A 20 -4.88 -9.69 -0.80
N PHE A 21 -3.77 -8.97 -0.96
CA PHE A 21 -3.78 -7.55 -1.32
C PHE A 21 -3.80 -7.31 -2.83
N LEU A 22 -3.15 -8.17 -3.63
CA LEU A 22 -3.01 -7.95 -5.08
C LEU A 22 -4.05 -8.72 -5.91
N PHE A 23 -4.54 -9.87 -5.44
CA PHE A 23 -5.47 -10.66 -6.22
C PHE A 23 -6.79 -9.93 -6.45
N GLY A 24 -7.19 -9.79 -7.71
CA GLY A 24 -8.44 -9.14 -8.10
C GLY A 24 -8.49 -7.63 -7.83
N LEU A 25 -7.33 -6.97 -7.63
CA LEU A 25 -7.25 -5.54 -7.26
C LEU A 25 -7.88 -4.61 -8.31
N GLY A 26 -7.81 -4.97 -9.58
CA GLY A 26 -8.41 -4.23 -10.70
C GLY A 26 -9.86 -4.59 -11.02
N ASN A 27 -10.44 -5.62 -10.38
CA ASN A 27 -11.75 -6.15 -10.77
C ASN A 27 -12.94 -5.37 -10.19
N SER A 28 -12.72 -4.57 -9.15
CA SER A 28 -13.78 -3.74 -8.53
C SER A 28 -13.74 -2.32 -9.07
N ILE A 29 -14.93 -1.75 -9.27
CA ILE A 29 -15.10 -0.34 -9.60
C ILE A 29 -14.52 0.50 -8.45
N VAL A 30 -14.03 1.69 -8.75
CA VAL A 30 -13.69 2.72 -7.75
C VAL A 30 -15.02 3.16 -7.12
N ILE A 31 -15.26 2.77 -5.87
CA ILE A 31 -16.56 2.95 -5.19
C ILE A 31 -16.52 4.10 -4.20
N ASP A 32 -15.37 4.34 -3.58
CA ASP A 32 -15.19 5.38 -2.57
C ASP A 32 -15.05 6.74 -3.24
N TYR A 33 -15.72 7.76 -2.69
CA TYR A 33 -15.64 9.13 -3.20
C TYR A 33 -14.18 9.63 -3.19
N ASP A 34 -13.48 9.47 -2.08
CA ASP A 34 -12.09 9.93 -1.93
C ASP A 34 -11.14 9.18 -2.88
N GLU A 35 -11.33 7.86 -3.03
CA GLU A 35 -10.56 7.07 -4.00
C GLU A 35 -10.73 7.60 -5.42
N GLY A 36 -11.98 7.94 -5.79
CA GLY A 36 -12.31 8.49 -7.10
C GLY A 36 -11.63 9.84 -7.36
N VAL A 37 -11.68 10.73 -6.38
CA VAL A 37 -11.03 12.05 -6.44
C VAL A 37 -9.52 11.90 -6.61
N TYR A 38 -8.85 11.07 -5.79
CA TYR A 38 -7.39 10.93 -5.88
C TYR A 38 -6.95 10.24 -7.17
N ALA A 39 -7.72 9.26 -7.65
CA ALA A 39 -7.47 8.61 -8.93
C ALA A 39 -7.59 9.59 -10.10
N GLU A 40 -8.59 10.50 -10.07
CA GLU A 40 -8.78 11.52 -11.10
C GLU A 40 -7.67 12.57 -11.07
N VAL A 41 -7.31 13.09 -9.89
CA VAL A 41 -6.18 14.02 -9.75
C VAL A 41 -4.90 13.40 -10.34
N SER A 42 -4.62 12.15 -9.99
CA SER A 42 -3.42 11.46 -10.50
C SER A 42 -3.50 11.20 -12.01
N ARG A 43 -4.70 10.98 -12.54
CA ARG A 43 -4.94 10.81 -13.97
C ARG A 43 -4.66 12.11 -14.74
N GLU A 44 -5.17 13.25 -14.25
CA GLU A 44 -4.89 14.55 -14.85
C GLU A 44 -3.39 14.87 -14.83
N MET A 45 -2.73 14.74 -13.67
CA MET A 45 -1.28 14.90 -13.54
C MET A 45 -0.49 14.02 -14.52
N TYR A 46 -0.92 12.75 -14.68
CA TYR A 46 -0.27 11.82 -15.58
C TYR A 46 -0.44 12.18 -17.05
N LEU A 47 -1.63 12.62 -17.47
CA LEU A 47 -1.94 13.00 -18.84
C LEU A 47 -1.29 14.35 -19.23
N GLU A 48 -1.28 15.31 -18.33
CA GLU A 48 -0.65 16.62 -18.53
C GLU A 48 0.89 16.57 -18.41
N THR A 49 1.44 15.45 -17.95
CA THR A 49 2.88 15.31 -17.65
C THR A 49 3.36 16.35 -16.63
N GLU A 50 2.46 16.75 -15.71
CA GLU A 50 2.71 17.76 -14.68
C GLU A 50 2.73 17.10 -13.29
N PRO A 51 3.93 16.73 -12.77
CA PRO A 51 4.00 16.00 -11.49
C PRO A 51 3.97 16.90 -10.25
N VAL A 52 3.93 18.21 -10.40
CA VAL A 52 4.10 19.14 -9.27
C VAL A 52 2.77 19.73 -8.82
N ILE A 53 1.94 20.16 -9.76
CA ILE A 53 0.67 20.85 -9.44
C ILE A 53 -0.48 19.86 -9.63
N PRO A 54 -1.05 19.32 -8.52
CA PRO A 54 -2.23 18.46 -8.63
C PRO A 54 -3.43 19.29 -9.06
N LYS A 55 -4.23 18.74 -9.97
CA LYS A 55 -5.46 19.36 -10.47
C LYS A 55 -6.62 18.39 -10.38
N LEU A 56 -7.81 18.94 -10.19
CA LEU A 56 -9.08 18.23 -10.26
C LEU A 56 -10.04 19.01 -11.16
N ASN A 57 -10.43 18.43 -12.29
CA ASN A 57 -11.24 19.09 -13.32
C ASN A 57 -10.62 20.41 -13.82
N GLY A 58 -9.28 20.45 -13.94
CA GLY A 58 -8.52 21.61 -14.39
C GLY A 58 -8.25 22.69 -13.33
N GLU A 59 -8.80 22.56 -12.11
CA GLU A 59 -8.53 23.47 -10.99
C GLU A 59 -7.46 22.89 -10.06
N GLU A 60 -6.62 23.75 -9.46
CA GLU A 60 -5.57 23.35 -8.53
C GLU A 60 -6.17 22.68 -7.28
N PHE A 61 -5.61 21.53 -6.89
CA PHE A 61 -6.13 20.68 -5.80
C PHE A 61 -5.02 20.30 -4.80
N PHE A 62 -4.82 21.09 -3.76
CA PHE A 62 -3.76 20.93 -2.77
C PHE A 62 -4.23 20.32 -1.44
N GLU A 63 -5.32 19.56 -1.41
CA GLU A 63 -5.86 19.02 -0.17
C GLU A 63 -5.03 17.89 0.44
N LYS A 64 -4.24 17.19 -0.36
CA LYS A 64 -3.44 16.04 0.09
C LYS A 64 -1.99 16.12 -0.36
N PRO A 65 -1.07 15.48 0.39
CA PRO A 65 0.33 15.37 -0.01
C PRO A 65 0.49 14.64 -1.35
N PRO A 66 1.43 15.06 -2.21
CA PRO A 66 1.56 14.56 -3.58
C PRO A 66 2.05 13.11 -3.69
N MET A 67 2.54 12.52 -2.60
CA MET A 67 3.14 11.19 -2.59
C MET A 67 2.21 10.10 -3.16
N LEU A 68 0.92 10.13 -2.81
CA LEU A 68 -0.07 9.20 -3.34
C LEU A 68 -0.24 9.38 -4.84
N TYR A 69 -0.33 10.63 -5.31
CA TYR A 69 -0.50 10.94 -6.74
C TYR A 69 0.68 10.42 -7.56
N TRP A 70 1.92 10.65 -7.09
CA TRP A 70 3.11 10.10 -7.76
C TRP A 70 3.13 8.58 -7.81
N ALA A 71 2.71 7.94 -6.72
CA ALA A 71 2.59 6.50 -6.65
C ALA A 71 1.56 5.96 -7.67
N GLN A 72 0.40 6.62 -7.79
CA GLN A 72 -0.63 6.29 -8.77
C GLN A 72 -0.17 6.58 -10.21
N MET A 73 0.48 7.70 -10.47
CA MET A 73 1.08 7.99 -11.79
C MET A 73 2.05 6.88 -12.23
N PHE A 74 2.89 6.40 -11.29
CA PHE A 74 3.77 5.27 -11.56
C PHE A 74 2.99 3.99 -11.85
N GLY A 75 1.92 3.72 -11.10
CA GLY A 75 1.01 2.60 -11.36
C GLY A 75 0.33 2.73 -12.73
N TYR A 76 -0.13 3.91 -13.12
CA TYR A 76 -0.70 4.17 -14.46
C TYR A 76 0.30 3.95 -15.59
N LYS A 77 1.56 4.28 -15.36
CA LYS A 77 2.64 4.01 -16.33
C LYS A 77 2.86 2.50 -16.54
N LEU A 78 2.69 1.68 -15.50
CA LEU A 78 2.92 0.23 -15.58
C LEU A 78 1.72 -0.55 -16.10
N PHE A 79 0.51 -0.18 -15.67
CA PHE A 79 -0.71 -0.97 -15.88
C PHE A 79 -1.78 -0.24 -16.71
N GLY A 80 -1.51 1.01 -17.11
CA GLY A 80 -2.50 1.87 -17.73
C GLY A 80 -3.41 2.56 -16.72
N ILE A 81 -4.22 3.52 -17.19
CA ILE A 81 -5.17 4.29 -16.37
C ILE A 81 -6.39 3.40 -16.05
N ASN A 82 -6.32 2.71 -14.94
CA ASN A 82 -7.37 1.80 -14.45
C ASN A 82 -7.27 1.60 -12.93
N ALA A 83 -8.24 0.88 -12.35
CA ALA A 83 -8.29 0.62 -10.91
C ALA A 83 -7.05 -0.13 -10.38
N LEU A 84 -6.46 -1.03 -11.17
CA LEU A 84 -5.22 -1.72 -10.80
C LEU A 84 -4.06 -0.72 -10.67
N GLY A 85 -3.88 0.16 -11.66
CA GLY A 85 -2.82 1.17 -11.65
C GLY A 85 -2.96 2.12 -10.44
N ALA A 86 -4.19 2.56 -10.13
CA ALA A 86 -4.46 3.43 -8.98
C ALA A 86 -4.12 2.78 -7.64
N ARG A 87 -4.44 1.49 -7.45
CA ARG A 87 -4.37 0.78 -6.16
C ARG A 87 -3.07 0.03 -5.91
N PHE A 88 -2.32 -0.27 -6.96
CA PHE A 88 -1.15 -1.17 -6.89
C PHE A 88 -0.14 -0.75 -5.82
N PHE A 89 0.15 0.54 -5.73
CA PHE A 89 1.14 1.05 -4.78
C PHE A 89 0.66 0.94 -3.32
N ASN A 90 -0.63 1.15 -3.07
CA ASN A 90 -1.21 0.95 -1.74
C ASN A 90 -1.10 -0.51 -1.28
N ALA A 91 -1.36 -1.46 -2.18
CA ALA A 91 -1.18 -2.88 -1.89
C ALA A 91 0.28 -3.22 -1.57
N LEU A 92 1.24 -2.62 -2.28
CA LEU A 92 2.66 -2.78 -1.96
C LEU A 92 3.04 -2.15 -0.60
N CYS A 93 2.50 -0.98 -0.26
CA CYS A 93 2.70 -0.35 1.05
C CYS A 93 2.15 -1.23 2.18
N GLY A 94 0.96 -1.82 2.00
CA GLY A 94 0.39 -2.78 2.94
C GLY A 94 1.28 -4.00 3.13
N LEU A 95 1.74 -4.60 2.04
CA LEU A 95 2.65 -5.75 2.08
C LEU A 95 3.98 -5.39 2.77
N ALA A 96 4.56 -4.26 2.41
CA ALA A 96 5.79 -3.77 3.04
C ALA A 96 5.62 -3.56 4.55
N THR A 97 4.49 -2.97 4.98
CA THR A 97 4.18 -2.75 6.40
C THR A 97 4.13 -4.06 7.17
N VAL A 98 3.45 -5.10 6.65
CA VAL A 98 3.42 -6.44 7.27
C VAL A 98 4.83 -7.01 7.41
N MET A 99 5.66 -6.88 6.38
CA MET A 99 7.03 -7.39 6.40
C MET A 99 7.93 -6.60 7.37
N ILE A 100 7.78 -5.27 7.42
CA ILE A 100 8.51 -4.41 8.39
C ILE A 100 8.17 -4.83 9.81
N VAL A 101 6.88 -5.00 10.13
CA VAL A 101 6.44 -5.46 11.47
C VAL A 101 7.02 -6.84 11.81
N PHE A 102 7.02 -7.78 10.88
CA PHE A 102 7.65 -9.07 11.09
C PHE A 102 9.15 -8.95 11.38
N PHE A 103 9.89 -8.24 10.52
CA PHE A 103 11.35 -8.16 10.66
C PHE A 103 11.79 -7.34 11.88
N SER A 104 11.04 -6.33 12.29
CA SER A 104 11.32 -5.57 13.51
C SER A 104 10.99 -6.34 14.77
N ALA A 105 9.81 -6.97 14.82
CA ALA A 105 9.36 -7.70 16.00
C ALA A 105 10.16 -9.00 16.25
N ARG A 106 10.75 -9.61 15.22
CA ARG A 106 11.46 -10.89 15.39
C ARG A 106 12.71 -10.79 16.27
N ILE A 107 13.34 -9.60 16.32
CA ILE A 107 14.57 -9.39 17.11
C ILE A 107 14.26 -9.46 18.61
N PRO A 108 13.31 -8.66 19.17
CA PRO A 108 12.98 -8.69 20.58
C PRO A 108 12.06 -9.85 21.00
N LEU A 109 11.17 -10.34 20.12
CA LEU A 109 10.09 -11.27 20.49
C LEU A 109 10.26 -12.68 19.93
N GLY A 110 11.21 -12.89 19.05
CA GLY A 110 11.42 -14.14 18.33
C GLY A 110 10.46 -14.37 17.16
N ASN A 111 10.83 -15.29 16.27
CA ASN A 111 10.18 -15.47 14.96
C ASN A 111 8.69 -15.85 15.05
N ARG A 112 8.30 -16.70 16.01
CA ARG A 112 6.90 -17.17 16.14
C ARG A 112 5.98 -16.04 16.58
N THR A 113 6.40 -15.24 17.55
CA THR A 113 5.61 -14.09 18.04
C THR A 113 5.53 -13.03 16.98
N ALA A 114 6.63 -12.70 16.30
CA ALA A 114 6.66 -11.76 15.19
C ALA A 114 5.75 -12.18 14.03
N PHE A 115 5.72 -13.48 13.70
CA PHE A 115 4.81 -14.03 12.70
C PHE A 115 3.34 -13.79 13.09
N ASN A 116 2.97 -14.06 14.34
CA ASN A 116 1.61 -13.83 14.83
C ASN A 116 1.24 -12.35 14.82
N CYS A 117 2.15 -11.45 15.23
CA CYS A 117 1.92 -10.00 15.17
C CYS A 117 1.66 -9.53 13.73
N ALA A 118 2.50 -9.93 12.79
CA ALA A 118 2.35 -9.58 11.38
C ALA A 118 1.08 -10.19 10.76
N LEU A 119 0.74 -11.42 11.14
CA LEU A 119 -0.48 -12.10 10.68
C LEU A 119 -1.74 -11.38 11.18
N ILE A 120 -1.81 -11.05 12.47
CA ILE A 120 -2.96 -10.34 13.07
C ILE A 120 -3.12 -8.96 12.43
N LEU A 121 -2.03 -8.19 12.27
CA LEU A 121 -2.08 -6.89 11.61
C LEU A 121 -2.61 -7.01 10.19
N GLY A 122 -1.95 -7.83 9.36
CA GLY A 122 -2.27 -7.95 7.94
C GLY A 122 -3.63 -8.56 7.64
N SER A 123 -4.19 -9.37 8.57
CA SER A 123 -5.53 -9.95 8.43
C SER A 123 -6.65 -9.10 9.04
N SER A 124 -6.33 -7.98 9.72
CA SER A 124 -7.36 -7.10 10.26
C SER A 124 -8.17 -6.47 9.13
N PHE A 125 -9.50 -6.41 9.30
CA PHE A 125 -10.41 -5.93 8.24
C PHE A 125 -10.03 -4.54 7.70
N LEU A 126 -9.78 -3.59 8.59
CA LEU A 126 -9.43 -2.22 8.20
C LEU A 126 -8.10 -2.17 7.42
N PHE A 127 -7.10 -2.95 7.86
CA PHE A 127 -5.80 -2.99 7.18
C PHE A 127 -5.91 -3.59 5.78
N VAL A 128 -6.68 -4.68 5.62
CA VAL A 128 -6.96 -5.29 4.31
C VAL A 128 -7.69 -4.30 3.40
N TYR A 129 -8.72 -3.62 3.92
CA TYR A 129 -9.48 -2.62 3.18
C TYR A 129 -8.56 -1.49 2.68
N LEU A 130 -7.81 -0.83 3.58
CA LEU A 130 -6.91 0.28 3.24
C LEU A 130 -5.76 -0.14 2.31
N SER A 131 -5.31 -1.39 2.37
CA SER A 131 -4.32 -1.92 1.44
C SER A 131 -4.85 -2.09 0.01
N ARG A 132 -6.18 -2.18 -0.17
CA ARG A 132 -6.82 -2.45 -1.46
C ARG A 132 -7.53 -1.26 -2.09
N VAL A 133 -7.58 -0.12 -1.40
CA VAL A 133 -8.13 1.14 -1.91
C VAL A 133 -7.02 2.17 -2.11
N ALA A 134 -7.21 3.08 -3.05
CA ALA A 134 -6.21 4.08 -3.40
C ALA A 134 -6.33 5.33 -2.52
N MET A 135 -6.02 5.18 -1.22
CA MET A 135 -6.07 6.23 -0.19
C MET A 135 -4.69 6.56 0.38
N THR A 136 -4.56 7.73 0.99
CA THR A 136 -3.30 8.20 1.61
C THR A 136 -2.90 7.40 2.86
N ASP A 137 -3.85 6.76 3.52
CA ASP A 137 -3.72 6.15 4.85
C ASP A 137 -2.69 5.02 4.88
N MET A 138 -2.68 4.15 3.86
CA MET A 138 -1.74 3.03 3.83
C MET A 138 -0.30 3.49 3.59
N VAL A 139 -0.10 4.49 2.74
CA VAL A 139 1.21 5.11 2.52
C VAL A 139 1.72 5.74 3.82
N LEU A 140 0.86 6.51 4.50
CA LEU A 140 1.17 7.11 5.80
C LEU A 140 1.49 6.04 6.85
N THR A 141 0.68 4.99 6.94
CA THR A 141 0.89 3.87 7.88
C THR A 141 2.25 3.21 7.68
N MET A 142 2.66 2.98 6.44
CA MET A 142 3.97 2.42 6.14
C MET A 142 5.11 3.33 6.65
N PHE A 143 5.07 4.63 6.36
CA PHE A 143 6.12 5.55 6.79
C PHE A 143 6.16 5.74 8.31
N LEU A 144 5.00 5.82 8.99
CA LEU A 144 4.92 5.85 10.45
C LEU A 144 5.51 4.58 11.07
N THR A 145 5.20 3.40 10.49
CA THR A 145 5.77 2.13 10.95
C THR A 145 7.31 2.12 10.81
N ILE A 146 7.83 2.58 9.67
CA ILE A 146 9.29 2.71 9.47
C ILE A 146 9.90 3.63 10.53
N THR A 147 9.30 4.80 10.75
CA THR A 147 9.80 5.78 11.73
C THR A 147 9.82 5.20 13.15
N LEU A 148 8.76 4.50 13.56
CA LEU A 148 8.69 3.86 14.88
C LEU A 148 9.70 2.71 15.06
N VAL A 149 10.03 2.01 13.98
CA VAL A 149 11.03 0.91 14.03
C VAL A 149 12.46 1.44 14.08
N LEU A 150 12.70 2.62 13.52
CA LEU A 150 14.03 3.24 13.50
C LEU A 150 14.33 4.12 14.74
N SER A 151 13.34 4.42 15.57
CA SER A 151 13.49 5.21 16.82
C SER A 151 13.90 4.34 17.98
#